data_3f38d4a94c9d4088e190931a28a2090d
#
_entry.id   3f38d4a94c9d4088e190931a28a2090d
#
_cell.length_a   1.000
_cell.length_b   1.000
_cell.length_c   1.000
_cell.angle_alpha   90.00
_cell.angle_beta   90.00
_cell.angle_gamma   90.00
#
_symmetry.space_group_name_H-M   'P 1'
#
loop_
_entity.id
_entity.type
_entity.pdbx_description
1 polymer ?
#
loop_
_entity_poly.entity_id
_entity_poly.type
_entity_poly.pdbx_seq_one_letter_code
_entity_poly.pdbx_strand_id
1 'polypeptide(L)'
;MNNERQKPVHEIRLGLVRASIWENKTEYGVRHNVTLERLYPVKLDDNRRQWKSTSSFGRDDLLLVAKVLDLAHSWIHSKPNDAAEERAA
;
A
#
# COMPACT_ATOMS: atom_id res chain seq x y z
N MET A 1 12.95 9.98 -13.67
CA MET A 1 12.74 9.43 -13.59
C MET A 1 12.77 8.47 -13.20
N ASN A 2 12.80 8.20 -12.58
CA ASN A 2 13.04 7.11 -12.25
C ASN A 2 12.17 6.59 -11.31
N ASN A 3 11.02 6.15 -11.66
CA ASN A 3 10.11 5.47 -10.80
C ASN A 3 10.70 4.27 -10.17
N GLU A 4 11.72 3.72 -10.79
CA GLU A 4 12.37 2.59 -10.22
C GLU A 4 12.95 2.87 -8.87
N ARG A 5 13.27 4.11 -8.60
CA ARG A 5 13.87 4.44 -7.34
C ARG A 5 12.89 4.93 -6.33
N GLN A 6 11.64 5.01 -6.73
CA GLN A 6 10.64 5.48 -5.81
C GLN A 6 10.34 4.40 -4.80
N LYS A 7 10.21 4.78 -3.56
CA LYS A 7 9.85 3.85 -2.50
C LYS A 7 8.57 4.33 -1.86
N PRO A 8 7.77 3.40 -1.35
CA PRO A 8 6.57 3.85 -0.64
C PRO A 8 6.95 4.64 0.60
N VAL A 9 6.14 5.61 0.94
CA VAL A 9 6.40 6.38 2.15
C VAL A 9 5.95 5.61 3.38
N HIS A 10 5.12 4.59 3.21
CA HIS A 10 4.67 3.78 4.33
C HIS A 10 4.07 2.50 3.79
N GLU A 11 4.16 1.43 4.56
CA GLU A 11 3.57 0.16 4.22
C GLU A 11 2.82 -0.38 5.41
N ILE A 12 1.71 -1.05 5.13
CA ILE A 12 0.90 -1.68 6.15
C ILE A 12 0.68 -3.11 5.70
N ARG A 13 0.94 -4.04 6.59
CA ARG A 13 0.84 -5.44 6.24
C ARG A 13 0.07 -6.20 7.31
N LEU A 14 -0.91 -6.97 6.87
CA LEU A 14 -1.64 -7.89 7.74
C LEU A 14 -1.64 -9.23 7.04
N GLY A 15 -1.05 -10.24 7.70
CA GLY A 15 -0.92 -11.54 7.08
C GLY A 15 -0.14 -11.39 5.78
N LEU A 16 -0.71 -11.84 4.70
CA LEU A 16 -0.06 -11.79 3.39
C LEU A 16 -0.54 -10.61 2.54
N VAL A 17 -1.41 -9.77 3.08
CA VAL A 17 -1.91 -8.62 2.34
C VAL A 17 -1.09 -7.40 2.74
N ARG A 18 -0.65 -6.67 1.75
CA ARG A 18 0.20 -5.51 1.97
C ARG A 18 -0.36 -4.32 1.21
N ALA A 19 -0.44 -3.18 1.89
CA ALA A 19 -0.79 -1.91 1.27
C ALA A 19 0.45 -1.04 1.30
N SER A 20 0.80 -0.48 0.16
CA SER A 20 1.93 0.44 0.05
C SER A 20 1.38 1.81 -0.26
N ILE A 21 1.83 2.80 0.47
CA ILE A 21 1.38 4.17 0.31
C ILE A 21 2.47 4.95 -0.39
N TRP A 22 2.10 5.57 -1.50
CA TRP A 22 3.03 6.31 -2.34
C TRP A 22 2.67 7.77 -2.30
N GLU A 23 3.68 8.61 -2.33
CA GLU A 23 3.46 10.03 -2.28
C GLU A 23 3.86 10.65 -3.61
N ASN A 24 3.00 11.49 -4.14
CA ASN A 24 3.25 12.17 -5.40
C ASN A 24 3.05 13.65 -5.20
N LYS A 25 3.99 14.43 -5.71
CA LYS A 25 3.87 15.87 -5.65
C LYS A 25 3.27 16.37 -6.95
N THR A 26 2.27 17.20 -6.83
CA THR A 26 1.62 17.77 -7.99
C THR A 26 1.60 19.28 -7.83
N GLU A 27 1.18 19.96 -8.88
CA GLU A 27 1.09 21.41 -8.77
C GLU A 27 -0.01 21.84 -7.82
N TYR A 28 -0.88 20.91 -7.43
CA TYR A 28 -1.94 21.23 -6.49
C TYR A 28 -1.65 20.72 -5.09
N GLY A 29 -0.43 20.25 -4.86
CA GLY A 29 -0.06 19.76 -3.54
C GLY A 29 0.34 18.29 -3.58
N VAL A 30 0.48 17.72 -2.40
CA VAL A 30 0.92 16.34 -2.27
C VAL A 30 -0.29 15.43 -2.30
N ARG A 31 -0.20 14.38 -3.10
CA ARG A 31 -1.25 13.38 -3.18
C ARG A 31 -0.68 12.03 -2.81
N HIS A 32 -1.53 11.17 -2.32
CA HIS A 32 -1.13 9.83 -1.92
C HIS A 32 -1.90 8.81 -2.73
N ASN A 33 -1.21 7.78 -3.15
CA ASN A 33 -1.81 6.63 -3.82
C ASN A 33 -1.50 5.40 -3.04
N VAL A 34 -2.38 4.41 -3.11
CA VAL A 34 -2.20 3.17 -2.39
C VAL A 34 -2.28 2.02 -3.38
N THR A 35 -1.31 1.13 -3.30
CA THR A 35 -1.35 -0.10 -4.07
C THR A 35 -1.49 -1.26 -3.10
N LEU A 36 -2.21 -2.28 -3.54
CA LEU A 36 -2.46 -3.47 -2.74
C LEU A 36 -1.88 -4.68 -3.43
N GLU A 37 -1.36 -5.59 -2.62
CA GLU A 37 -0.91 -6.85 -3.17
C GLU A 37 -0.99 -7.92 -2.10
N ARG A 38 -1.09 -9.15 -2.56
CA ARG A 38 -1.07 -10.30 -1.68
C ARG A 38 0.17 -11.11 -2.02
N LEU A 39 0.94 -11.43 -1.00
CA LEU A 39 2.14 -12.20 -1.18
C LEU A 39 1.80 -13.68 -1.15
N TYR A 40 2.49 -14.46 -1.95
CA TYR A 40 2.29 -15.89 -1.94
C TYR A 40 3.62 -16.58 -2.25
N PRO A 41 3.82 -17.77 -1.67
CA PRO A 41 5.07 -18.47 -1.92
C PRO A 41 4.96 -19.35 -3.15
N VAL A 42 6.08 -19.49 -3.83
CA VAL A 42 6.20 -20.41 -4.95
C VAL A 42 7.36 -21.31 -4.65
N LYS A 43 7.16 -22.61 -4.79
CA LYS A 43 8.21 -23.57 -4.55
C LYS A 43 9.03 -23.75 -5.81
N LEU A 44 10.33 -23.65 -5.68
CA LEU A 44 11.24 -23.82 -6.80
C LEU A 44 11.69 -25.29 -6.88
N ASP A 45 12.29 -25.64 -8.02
CA ASP A 45 12.73 -27.01 -8.26
C ASP A 45 13.71 -27.53 -7.21
N ASP A 46 14.48 -26.64 -6.60
CA ASP A 46 15.48 -27.07 -5.63
C ASP A 46 14.98 -26.91 -4.20
N ASN A 47 13.67 -26.96 -4.05
CA ASN A 47 13.02 -26.89 -2.73
C ASN A 47 13.14 -25.54 -2.04
N ARG A 48 13.66 -24.53 -2.72
CA ARG A 48 13.64 -23.20 -2.16
C ARG A 48 12.28 -22.58 -2.37
N ARG A 49 12.00 -21.56 -1.59
CA ARG A 49 10.77 -20.79 -1.76
C ARG A 49 11.09 -19.43 -2.32
N GLN A 50 10.22 -18.99 -3.18
CA GLN A 50 10.30 -17.64 -3.71
C GLN A 50 8.98 -16.96 -3.43
N TRP A 51 9.02 -15.74 -2.94
CA TRP A 51 7.82 -14.98 -2.68
C TRP A 51 7.47 -14.14 -3.88
N LYS A 52 6.22 -14.21 -4.27
CA LYS A 52 5.71 -13.41 -5.37
C LYS A 52 4.50 -12.64 -4.88
N SER A 53 4.01 -11.75 -5.70
CA SER A 53 2.86 -10.95 -5.32
C SER A 53 1.85 -10.93 -6.45
N THR A 54 0.61 -10.69 -6.06
CA THR A 54 -0.49 -10.62 -7.02
C THR A 54 -1.43 -9.53 -6.54
N SER A 55 -2.16 -8.94 -7.47
CA SER A 55 -3.18 -7.97 -7.12
C SER A 55 -4.56 -8.61 -7.10
N SER A 56 -4.61 -9.94 -7.09
CA SER A 56 -5.86 -10.67 -7.01
C SER A 56 -6.04 -11.20 -5.60
N PHE A 57 -7.25 -11.09 -5.06
CA PHE A 57 -7.51 -11.44 -3.67
C PHE A 57 -8.64 -12.44 -3.58
N GLY A 58 -8.43 -13.48 -2.79
CA GLY A 58 -9.46 -14.46 -2.59
C GLY A 58 -10.47 -14.01 -1.55
N ARG A 59 -11.55 -14.77 -1.47
CA ARG A 59 -12.61 -14.47 -0.53
C ARG A 59 -12.09 -14.33 0.89
N ASP A 60 -11.16 -15.19 1.27
CA ASP A 60 -10.67 -15.20 2.63
C ASP A 60 -9.73 -14.02 2.91
N ASP A 61 -9.32 -13.31 1.88
CA ASP A 61 -8.42 -12.16 2.05
C ASP A 61 -9.18 -10.85 2.20
N LEU A 62 -10.48 -10.85 1.95
CA LEU A 62 -11.19 -9.59 1.77
C LEU A 62 -11.25 -8.74 3.02
N LEU A 63 -11.41 -9.37 4.19
CA LEU A 63 -11.43 -8.58 5.41
C LEU A 63 -10.07 -8.03 5.74
N LEU A 64 -9.00 -8.76 5.39
CA LEU A 64 -7.66 -8.21 5.56
C LEU A 64 -7.44 -7.03 4.64
N VAL A 65 -7.93 -7.13 3.40
CA VAL A 65 -7.83 -6.03 2.46
C VAL A 65 -8.57 -4.81 3.01
N ALA A 66 -9.78 -5.03 3.53
CA ALA A 66 -10.55 -3.92 4.07
C ALA A 66 -9.82 -3.26 5.22
N LYS A 67 -9.18 -4.08 6.06
CA LYS A 67 -8.50 -3.53 7.23
C LYS A 67 -7.25 -2.78 6.85
N VAL A 68 -6.43 -3.31 5.93
CA VAL A 68 -5.22 -2.56 5.55
C VAL A 68 -5.61 -1.28 4.84
N LEU A 69 -6.71 -1.26 4.09
CA LEU A 69 -7.15 -0.02 3.48
C LEU A 69 -7.61 0.98 4.52
N ASP A 70 -8.31 0.51 5.54
CA ASP A 70 -8.72 1.38 6.62
C ASP A 70 -7.51 1.98 7.32
N LEU A 71 -6.50 1.16 7.59
CA LEU A 71 -5.30 1.64 8.24
C LEU A 71 -4.52 2.62 7.35
N ALA A 72 -4.48 2.33 6.05
CA ALA A 72 -3.81 3.24 5.12
C ALA A 72 -4.52 4.58 5.07
N HIS A 73 -5.84 4.55 5.04
CA HIS A 73 -6.63 5.75 5.03
C HIS A 73 -6.35 6.58 6.28
N SER A 74 -6.32 5.93 7.43
CA SER A 74 -6.04 6.63 8.69
C SER A 74 -4.64 7.22 8.69
N TRP A 75 -3.68 6.47 8.17
CA TRP A 75 -2.31 6.96 8.16
C TRP A 75 -2.18 8.21 7.28
N ILE A 76 -2.79 8.18 6.09
CA ILE A 76 -2.71 9.30 5.18
C ILE A 76 -3.35 10.54 5.82
N HIS A 77 -4.49 10.34 6.46
CA HIS A 77 -5.21 11.46 7.04
C HIS A 77 -4.60 11.94 8.35
N SER A 78 -3.65 11.20 8.90
CA SER A 78 -2.98 11.66 10.11
C SER A 78 -1.80 12.57 9.78
N LYS A 79 -1.43 12.66 8.51
CA LYS A 79 -0.28 13.48 8.13
C LYS A 79 -0.68 14.92 7.98
N PRO A 80 0.15 15.84 8.43
CA PRO A 80 -0.14 17.25 8.21
C PRO A 80 -0.15 17.50 6.71
N ASN A 81 -1.19 18.16 6.28
CA ASN A 81 -1.32 18.51 4.89
C ASN A 81 -2.12 19.80 4.89
N ASP A 82 -1.50 20.88 4.47
CA ASP A 82 -2.13 22.18 4.57
C ASP A 82 -3.48 22.22 3.91
N ALA A 83 -3.58 21.64 2.73
CA ALA A 83 -4.85 21.67 2.01
C ALA A 83 -5.91 20.86 2.74
N ALA A 84 -5.52 19.70 3.27
CA ALA A 84 -6.47 18.87 3.98
C ALA A 84 -6.91 19.51 5.27
N GLU A 85 -5.99 20.15 5.97
CA GLU A 85 -6.34 20.80 7.22
C GLU A 85 -7.26 21.97 6.99
N GLU A 86 -7.05 22.69 5.92
CA GLU A 86 -7.92 23.79 5.61
C GLU A 86 -9.33 23.30 5.33
N ARG A 87 -9.45 22.19 4.66
CA ARG A 87 -10.77 21.67 4.38
C ARG A 87 -11.43 21.14 5.64
N ALA A 88 -10.64 20.59 6.54
CA ALA A 88 -11.19 20.08 7.77
C ALA A 88 -11.66 21.20 8.69
N ALA A 89 -11.04 22.32 8.56
CA ALA A 89 -11.45 23.46 9.36
C ALA A 89 -12.69 24.08 8.78
#